data_a6fd3416c46b3caad82c681e7986d99d
#
_entry.id   a6fd3416c46b3caad82c681e7986d99d
#
_cell.length_a   1.000
_cell.length_b   1.000
_cell.length_c   1.000
_cell.angle_alpha   90.00
_cell.angle_beta   90.00
_cell.angle_gamma   90.00
#
_symmetry.space_group_name_H-M   'P 1'
#
loop_
_entity.id
_entity.type
_entity.pdbx_description
1 polymer ?
#
loop_
_entity_poly.entity_id
_entity_poly.type
_entity_poly.pdbx_seq_one_letter_code
_entity_poly.pdbx_strand_id
1 'polypeptide(L)'
;MLKQLTKVEEEIRTVFAYKFDEVNSNGKIAWYRIEAYNPQLPGARVMRAISRAYKDVDSSSQDYVTYYLEHHKMIPTWIMIKVVSFSDFINLVSNSKVPVKQAICKMYGLLDNTGREDFNLLVGSLHWIRIVRNSCAHNERIYTMCNQKSRIKTTVMDSLANSYATGRDKRIIDLLVYLKYYCPHAEYVQFIKEVKKLLLDLSGKIRSAAFDNVRSELGIKDIVHLDKLCYTKKSIKYTDLSKL
;
A
#
# COMPACT_ATOMS: atom_id res chain seq x y z
N MET A 1 -7.26 -4.82 11.73
CA MET A 1 -6.01 -4.58 10.96
C MET A 1 -6.00 -5.37 9.65
N LEU A 2 -5.90 -6.71 9.63
CA LEU A 2 -5.80 -7.51 8.40
C LEU A 2 -6.88 -7.15 7.36
N LYS A 3 -8.15 -7.10 7.75
CA LYS A 3 -9.27 -6.73 6.87
C LYS A 3 -9.04 -5.42 6.12
N GLN A 4 -8.54 -4.37 6.81
CA GLN A 4 -8.28 -3.08 6.16
C GLN A 4 -7.10 -3.14 5.19
N LEU A 5 -6.04 -3.88 5.56
CA LEU A 5 -4.86 -4.03 4.71
C LEU A 5 -5.17 -4.82 3.43
N THR A 6 -5.98 -5.90 3.54
CA THR A 6 -6.44 -6.68 2.39
C THR A 6 -7.33 -5.85 1.47
N LYS A 7 -8.26 -5.06 2.03
CA LYS A 7 -9.09 -4.15 1.23
C LYS A 7 -8.25 -3.15 0.43
N VAL A 8 -7.26 -2.52 1.07
CA VAL A 8 -6.34 -1.61 0.37
C VAL A 8 -5.57 -2.32 -0.73
N GLU A 9 -5.10 -3.55 -0.48
CA GLU A 9 -4.43 -4.36 -1.51
C GLU A 9 -5.33 -4.62 -2.72
N GLU A 10 -6.57 -5.03 -2.51
CA GLU A 10 -7.54 -5.32 -3.57
C GLU A 10 -7.89 -4.07 -4.38
N GLU A 11 -8.15 -2.95 -3.71
CA GLU A 11 -8.47 -1.69 -4.37
C GLU A 11 -7.32 -1.19 -5.24
N ILE A 12 -6.09 -1.18 -4.72
CA ILE A 12 -4.94 -0.67 -5.48
C ILE A 12 -4.57 -1.56 -6.66
N ARG A 13 -4.76 -2.88 -6.53
CA ARG A 13 -4.62 -3.82 -7.65
C ARG A 13 -5.61 -3.49 -8.77
N THR A 14 -6.85 -3.25 -8.43
CA THR A 14 -7.92 -2.91 -9.40
C THR A 14 -7.63 -1.57 -10.09
N VAL A 15 -7.27 -0.54 -9.33
CA VAL A 15 -6.91 0.78 -9.88
C VAL A 15 -5.70 0.68 -10.80
N PHE A 16 -4.68 -0.07 -10.38
CA PHE A 16 -3.49 -0.29 -11.20
C PHE A 16 -3.85 -0.97 -12.52
N ALA A 17 -4.60 -2.07 -12.50
CA ALA A 17 -4.95 -2.80 -13.72
C ALA A 17 -5.68 -1.91 -14.71
N TYR A 18 -6.68 -1.17 -14.24
CA TYR A 18 -7.43 -0.24 -15.07
C TYR A 18 -6.53 0.82 -15.72
N LYS A 19 -5.71 1.51 -14.92
CA LYS A 19 -4.84 2.57 -15.42
C LYS A 19 -3.66 2.05 -16.23
N PHE A 20 -3.17 0.88 -15.92
CA PHE A 20 -2.12 0.24 -16.69
C PHE A 20 -2.60 -0.09 -18.11
N ASP A 21 -3.78 -0.70 -18.23
CA ASP A 21 -4.38 -1.03 -19.53
C ASP A 21 -4.72 0.23 -20.33
N GLU A 22 -5.31 1.25 -19.68
CA GLU A 22 -5.62 2.54 -20.32
C GLU A 22 -4.36 3.18 -20.94
N VAL A 23 -3.26 3.27 -20.21
CA VAL A 23 -1.99 3.85 -20.67
C VAL A 23 -1.30 2.97 -21.72
N ASN A 24 -1.58 1.68 -21.74
CA ASN A 24 -1.01 0.71 -22.68
C ASN A 24 -1.98 0.38 -23.82
N SER A 25 -2.56 1.42 -24.42
CA SER A 25 -3.44 1.32 -25.60
C SER A 25 -4.67 0.46 -25.34
N ASN A 26 -5.31 0.64 -24.18
CA ASN A 26 -6.47 -0.12 -23.73
C ASN A 26 -6.21 -1.64 -23.74
N GLY A 27 -5.07 -2.03 -23.17
CA GLY A 27 -4.69 -3.43 -23.01
C GLY A 27 -4.14 -4.10 -24.29
N LYS A 28 -3.94 -3.37 -25.38
CA LYS A 28 -3.31 -3.92 -26.60
C LYS A 28 -1.84 -4.27 -26.39
N ILE A 29 -1.14 -3.58 -25.47
CA ILE A 29 0.22 -3.93 -25.07
C ILE A 29 0.13 -4.75 -23.79
N ALA A 30 0.42 -6.05 -23.89
CA ALA A 30 0.31 -6.97 -22.76
C ALA A 30 1.27 -6.60 -21.62
N TRP A 31 0.86 -6.85 -20.37
CA TRP A 31 1.62 -6.55 -19.15
C TRP A 31 2.99 -7.23 -19.08
N TYR A 32 3.19 -8.32 -19.80
CA TYR A 32 4.48 -9.04 -19.88
C TYR A 32 5.40 -8.54 -21.02
N ARG A 33 5.02 -7.47 -21.70
CA ARG A 33 5.86 -6.79 -22.69
C ARG A 33 6.63 -5.65 -22.05
N ILE A 34 7.92 -5.52 -22.37
CA ILE A 34 8.78 -4.47 -21.81
C ILE A 34 8.28 -3.06 -22.19
N GLU A 35 7.65 -2.91 -23.34
CA GLU A 35 7.09 -1.65 -23.84
C GLU A 35 5.91 -1.15 -23.00
N ALA A 36 5.31 -2.01 -22.17
CA ALA A 36 4.25 -1.62 -21.25
C ALA A 36 4.76 -0.82 -20.05
N TYR A 37 6.07 -0.77 -19.85
CA TYR A 37 6.71 -0.16 -18.67
C TYR A 37 7.47 1.13 -19.02
N ASN A 38 8.06 1.75 -17.99
CA ASN A 38 8.78 3.01 -18.14
C ASN A 38 10.07 2.81 -18.96
N PRO A 39 10.19 3.43 -20.15
CA PRO A 39 11.34 3.25 -21.03
C PRO A 39 12.64 3.85 -20.48
N GLN A 40 12.57 4.71 -19.46
CA GLN A 40 13.75 5.31 -18.82
C GLN A 40 14.44 4.37 -17.80
N LEU A 41 13.80 3.23 -17.48
CA LEU A 41 14.37 2.27 -16.55
C LEU A 41 15.25 1.24 -17.28
N PRO A 42 16.31 0.73 -16.61
CA PRO A 42 17.10 -0.35 -17.17
C PRO A 42 16.23 -1.56 -17.53
N GLY A 43 16.31 -2.03 -18.79
CA GLY A 43 15.51 -3.16 -19.28
C GLY A 43 15.63 -4.42 -18.41
N ALA A 44 16.82 -4.73 -17.91
CA ALA A 44 17.05 -5.84 -17.00
C ALA A 44 16.26 -5.74 -15.68
N ARG A 45 16.00 -4.52 -15.18
CA ARG A 45 15.16 -4.29 -13.99
C ARG A 45 13.70 -4.60 -14.29
N VAL A 46 13.21 -4.11 -15.42
CA VAL A 46 11.83 -4.33 -15.87
C VAL A 46 11.59 -5.82 -16.14
N MET A 47 12.49 -6.47 -16.90
CA MET A 47 12.39 -7.89 -17.21
C MET A 47 12.38 -8.78 -15.96
N ARG A 48 13.16 -8.46 -14.94
CA ARG A 48 13.10 -9.20 -13.66
C ARG A 48 11.75 -9.08 -12.97
N ALA A 49 11.11 -7.90 -13.01
CA ALA A 49 9.77 -7.73 -12.44
C ALA A 49 8.72 -8.52 -13.22
N ILE A 50 8.77 -8.44 -14.55
CA ILE A 50 7.89 -9.23 -15.45
C ILE A 50 8.07 -10.72 -15.21
N SER A 51 9.30 -11.23 -15.20
CA SER A 51 9.59 -12.67 -15.04
C SER A 51 9.06 -13.23 -13.73
N ARG A 52 9.15 -12.47 -12.62
CA ARG A 52 8.60 -12.89 -11.33
C ARG A 52 7.08 -12.95 -11.36
N ALA A 53 6.43 -11.90 -11.87
CA ALA A 53 4.99 -11.87 -12.01
C ALA A 53 4.48 -12.97 -12.95
N TYR A 54 5.20 -13.24 -14.05
CA TYR A 54 4.86 -14.32 -14.98
C TYR A 54 4.96 -15.69 -14.32
N LYS A 55 6.00 -15.92 -13.50
CA LYS A 55 6.16 -17.15 -12.72
C LYS A 55 4.96 -17.37 -11.77
N ASP A 56 4.49 -16.33 -11.09
CA ASP A 56 3.32 -16.42 -10.23
C ASP A 56 2.05 -16.81 -11.02
N VAL A 57 1.90 -16.27 -12.24
CA VAL A 57 0.78 -16.61 -13.14
C VAL A 57 0.91 -18.05 -13.66
N ASP A 58 2.08 -18.45 -14.13
CA ASP A 58 2.35 -19.77 -14.71
C ASP A 58 2.19 -20.89 -13.67
N SER A 59 2.56 -20.64 -12.42
CA SER A 59 2.41 -21.58 -11.31
C SER A 59 1.04 -21.58 -10.64
N SER A 60 0.09 -20.76 -11.12
CA SER A 60 -1.23 -20.65 -10.51
C SER A 60 -2.11 -21.86 -10.85
N SER A 61 -2.70 -22.49 -9.83
CA SER A 61 -3.66 -23.58 -9.98
C SER A 61 -5.13 -23.12 -10.12
N GLN A 62 -5.36 -21.83 -10.36
CA GLN A 62 -6.71 -21.28 -10.51
C GLN A 62 -7.28 -21.62 -11.89
N ASP A 63 -8.44 -22.23 -11.97
CA ASP A 63 -9.07 -22.69 -13.22
C ASP A 63 -9.17 -21.61 -14.29
N TYR A 64 -9.53 -20.39 -13.90
CA TYR A 64 -9.61 -19.26 -14.83
C TYR A 64 -8.25 -18.85 -15.40
N VAL A 65 -7.15 -19.03 -14.64
CA VAL A 65 -5.79 -18.76 -15.15
C VAL A 65 -5.38 -19.82 -16.15
N THR A 66 -5.56 -21.09 -15.80
CA THR A 66 -5.29 -22.23 -16.68
C THR A 66 -6.06 -22.10 -17.97
N TYR A 67 -7.36 -21.77 -17.89
CA TYR A 67 -8.19 -21.53 -19.07
C TYR A 67 -7.60 -20.47 -20.01
N TYR A 68 -7.15 -19.32 -19.45
CA TYR A 68 -6.56 -18.25 -20.26
C TYR A 68 -5.19 -18.62 -20.83
N LEU A 69 -4.37 -19.38 -20.11
CA LEU A 69 -3.07 -19.87 -20.60
C LEU A 69 -3.24 -20.83 -21.79
N GLU A 70 -4.25 -21.68 -21.74
CA GLU A 70 -4.48 -22.72 -22.77
C GLU A 70 -5.26 -22.21 -24.00
N HIS A 71 -6.21 -21.31 -23.80
CA HIS A 71 -7.18 -20.94 -24.83
C HIS A 71 -7.00 -19.54 -25.41
N HIS A 72 -6.19 -18.68 -24.78
CA HIS A 72 -5.99 -17.30 -25.20
C HIS A 72 -4.51 -16.98 -25.48
N LYS A 73 -4.31 -16.15 -26.52
CA LYS A 73 -2.95 -15.72 -26.92
C LYS A 73 -2.35 -14.70 -25.94
N MET A 74 -3.15 -14.13 -25.05
CA MET A 74 -2.75 -13.06 -24.16
C MET A 74 -3.47 -13.18 -22.83
N ILE A 75 -2.71 -13.03 -21.74
CA ILE A 75 -3.24 -13.01 -20.38
C ILE A 75 -3.57 -11.55 -20.01
N PRO A 76 -4.84 -11.21 -19.75
CA PRO A 76 -5.24 -9.86 -19.37
C PRO A 76 -4.62 -9.41 -18.04
N THR A 77 -4.41 -8.11 -17.88
CA THR A 77 -3.88 -7.52 -16.65
C THR A 77 -4.75 -7.83 -15.43
N TRP A 78 -6.08 -7.84 -15.60
CA TRP A 78 -7.01 -8.14 -14.51
C TRP A 78 -6.92 -9.59 -13.97
N ILE A 79 -6.44 -10.54 -14.77
CA ILE A 79 -6.11 -11.90 -14.33
C ILE A 79 -4.80 -11.88 -13.54
N MET A 80 -3.77 -11.31 -14.15
CA MET A 80 -2.44 -11.22 -13.52
C MET A 80 -2.50 -10.63 -12.10
N ILE A 81 -3.21 -9.51 -11.90
CA ILE A 81 -3.27 -8.86 -10.59
C ILE A 81 -3.93 -9.70 -9.48
N LYS A 82 -4.71 -10.72 -9.84
CA LYS A 82 -5.36 -11.60 -8.85
C LYS A 82 -4.42 -12.66 -8.28
N VAL A 83 -3.44 -13.10 -9.06
CA VAL A 83 -2.57 -14.22 -8.70
C VAL A 83 -1.14 -13.80 -8.34
N VAL A 84 -0.67 -12.69 -8.88
CA VAL A 84 0.68 -12.18 -8.57
C VAL A 84 0.81 -11.82 -7.10
N SER A 85 1.92 -12.22 -6.46
CA SER A 85 2.21 -11.88 -5.08
C SER A 85 2.19 -10.35 -4.86
N PHE A 86 1.81 -9.88 -3.65
CA PHE A 86 1.78 -8.44 -3.40
C PHE A 86 3.16 -7.80 -3.52
N SER A 87 4.22 -8.56 -3.25
CA SER A 87 5.61 -8.11 -3.47
C SER A 87 5.90 -7.83 -4.94
N ASP A 88 5.55 -8.77 -5.83
CA ASP A 88 5.83 -8.63 -7.25
C ASP A 88 4.87 -7.66 -7.92
N PHE A 89 3.63 -7.56 -7.45
CA PHE A 89 2.72 -6.48 -7.82
C PHE A 89 3.33 -5.09 -7.54
N ILE A 90 3.90 -4.85 -6.34
CA ILE A 90 4.57 -3.57 -6.03
C ILE A 90 5.76 -3.31 -6.96
N ASN A 91 6.49 -4.36 -7.36
CA ASN A 91 7.55 -4.23 -8.36
C ASN A 91 7.01 -3.82 -9.73
N LEU A 92 5.86 -4.35 -10.17
CA LEU A 92 5.20 -3.91 -11.40
C LEU A 92 4.77 -2.45 -11.33
N VAL A 93 4.14 -2.03 -10.22
CA VAL A 93 3.77 -0.61 -9.97
C VAL A 93 5.01 0.29 -10.04
N SER A 94 6.10 -0.09 -9.37
CA SER A 94 7.34 0.69 -9.34
C SER A 94 7.96 0.88 -10.73
N ASN A 95 7.83 -0.12 -11.60
CA ASN A 95 8.39 -0.11 -12.95
C ASN A 95 7.41 0.42 -14.02
N SER A 96 6.15 0.65 -13.71
CA SER A 96 5.14 1.12 -14.65
C SER A 96 5.46 2.51 -15.21
N LYS A 97 4.84 2.86 -16.33
CA LYS A 97 4.94 4.19 -16.94
C LYS A 97 4.52 5.29 -15.96
N VAL A 98 5.10 6.47 -16.10
CA VAL A 98 4.82 7.62 -15.23
C VAL A 98 3.32 7.93 -15.12
N PRO A 99 2.51 7.99 -16.22
CA PRO A 99 1.08 8.28 -16.12
C PRO A 99 0.30 7.31 -15.24
N VAL A 100 0.66 6.01 -15.21
CA VAL A 100 0.03 5.02 -14.32
C VAL A 100 0.24 5.39 -12.85
N LYS A 101 1.49 5.67 -12.48
CA LYS A 101 1.83 6.07 -11.10
C LYS A 101 1.20 7.40 -10.71
N GLN A 102 1.17 8.36 -11.62
CA GLN A 102 0.51 9.65 -11.41
C GLN A 102 -0.98 9.49 -11.13
N ALA A 103 -1.68 8.68 -11.92
CA ALA A 103 -3.09 8.44 -11.71
C ALA A 103 -3.38 7.82 -10.34
N ILE A 104 -2.58 6.85 -9.91
CA ILE A 104 -2.69 6.24 -8.57
C ILE A 104 -2.41 7.28 -7.48
N CYS A 105 -1.33 8.06 -7.60
CA CYS A 105 -1.00 9.10 -6.62
C CYS A 105 -2.10 10.15 -6.50
N LYS A 106 -2.66 10.61 -7.62
CA LYS A 106 -3.77 11.57 -7.64
C LYS A 106 -5.02 11.01 -6.97
N MET A 107 -5.36 9.76 -7.25
CA MET A 107 -6.52 9.10 -6.66
C MET A 107 -6.44 9.04 -5.14
N TYR A 108 -5.27 8.72 -4.60
CA TYR A 108 -5.06 8.59 -3.16
C TYR A 108 -4.51 9.87 -2.49
N GLY A 109 -4.23 10.94 -3.23
CA GLY A 109 -3.67 12.19 -2.72
C GLY A 109 -2.25 12.02 -2.17
N LEU A 110 -1.46 11.15 -2.79
CA LEU A 110 -0.06 10.92 -2.43
C LEU A 110 0.81 12.00 -3.09
N LEU A 111 0.82 13.17 -2.49
CA LEU A 111 1.49 14.35 -3.02
C LEU A 111 2.65 14.75 -2.10
N ASP A 112 3.70 15.32 -2.69
CA ASP A 112 4.78 15.98 -1.97
C ASP A 112 4.37 17.40 -1.50
N ASN A 113 5.28 18.11 -0.85
CA ASN A 113 5.03 19.48 -0.36
C ASN A 113 4.77 20.50 -1.44
N THR A 114 5.14 20.20 -2.69
CA THR A 114 4.92 21.08 -3.84
C THR A 114 3.61 20.77 -4.54
N GLY A 115 2.85 19.78 -4.04
CA GLY A 115 1.61 19.30 -4.66
C GLY A 115 1.82 18.36 -5.85
N ARG A 116 3.05 17.86 -6.07
CA ARG A 116 3.36 16.88 -7.11
C ARG A 116 3.21 15.47 -6.60
N GLU A 117 2.96 14.54 -7.51
CA GLU A 117 2.81 13.12 -7.19
C GLU A 117 4.10 12.52 -6.61
N ASP A 118 3.99 11.93 -5.41
CA ASP A 118 5.11 11.31 -4.71
C ASP A 118 5.14 9.79 -4.94
N PHE A 119 5.90 9.35 -5.93
CA PHE A 119 6.06 7.93 -6.26
C PHE A 119 6.84 7.16 -5.18
N ASN A 120 7.71 7.83 -4.42
CA ASN A 120 8.42 7.18 -3.32
C ASN A 120 7.47 6.90 -2.16
N LEU A 121 6.56 7.83 -1.87
CA LEU A 121 5.49 7.62 -0.89
C LEU A 121 4.59 6.46 -1.32
N LEU A 122 4.16 6.42 -2.59
CA LEU A 122 3.35 5.33 -3.13
C LEU A 122 4.03 3.97 -2.90
N VAL A 123 5.23 3.79 -3.44
CA VAL A 123 5.94 2.50 -3.37
C VAL A 123 6.35 2.16 -1.93
N GLY A 124 6.83 3.16 -1.16
CA GLY A 124 7.26 2.97 0.21
C GLY A 124 6.12 2.61 1.18
N SER A 125 4.93 3.21 1.02
CA SER A 125 3.75 2.87 1.82
C SER A 125 3.23 1.48 1.48
N LEU A 126 3.16 1.11 0.20
CA LEU A 126 2.75 -0.23 -0.22
C LEU A 126 3.67 -1.33 0.32
N HIS A 127 4.99 -1.10 0.33
CA HIS A 127 5.91 -2.05 0.94
C HIS A 127 5.67 -2.23 2.43
N TRP A 128 5.37 -1.16 3.17
CA TRP A 128 5.08 -1.27 4.60
C TRP A 128 3.73 -1.95 4.85
N ILE A 129 2.69 -1.60 4.08
CA ILE A 129 1.39 -2.28 4.09
C ILE A 129 1.57 -3.78 3.85
N ARG A 130 2.36 -4.19 2.84
CA ARG A 130 2.66 -5.58 2.53
C ARG A 130 3.30 -6.31 3.70
N ILE A 131 4.33 -5.72 4.31
CA ILE A 131 5.05 -6.35 5.43
C ILE A 131 4.08 -6.60 6.59
N VAL A 132 3.34 -5.59 7.03
CA VAL A 132 2.41 -5.73 8.16
C VAL A 132 1.22 -6.65 7.81
N ARG A 133 0.71 -6.58 6.57
CA ARG A 133 -0.37 -7.48 6.13
C ARG A 133 0.06 -8.94 6.21
N ASN A 134 1.27 -9.27 5.76
CA ASN A 134 1.79 -10.63 5.81
C ASN A 134 1.97 -11.09 7.27
N SER A 135 2.54 -10.28 8.13
CA SER A 135 2.66 -10.62 9.55
C SER A 135 1.30 -10.81 10.22
N CYS A 136 0.29 -10.00 9.89
CA CYS A 136 -1.07 -10.22 10.36
C CYS A 136 -1.67 -11.54 9.86
N ALA A 137 -1.41 -11.90 8.59
CA ALA A 137 -1.92 -13.15 8.01
C ALA A 137 -1.26 -14.40 8.63
N HIS A 138 -0.03 -14.28 9.10
CA HIS A 138 0.71 -15.35 9.79
C HIS A 138 0.56 -15.31 11.32
N ASN A 139 -0.34 -14.48 11.87
CA ASN A 139 -0.53 -14.27 13.31
C ASN A 139 0.76 -13.90 14.06
N GLU A 140 1.66 -13.17 13.38
CA GLU A 140 2.91 -12.71 14.01
C GLU A 140 2.66 -11.52 14.94
N ARG A 141 3.62 -11.28 15.83
CA ARG A 141 3.60 -10.14 16.74
C ARG A 141 3.87 -8.83 15.99
N ILE A 142 2.83 -8.02 15.75
CA ILE A 142 2.93 -6.80 14.96
C ILE A 142 3.41 -5.57 15.74
N TYR A 143 3.19 -5.49 17.05
CA TYR A 143 3.48 -4.27 17.83
C TYR A 143 4.98 -3.98 17.96
N THR A 144 5.84 -4.98 17.83
CA THR A 144 7.31 -4.81 17.84
C THR A 144 7.89 -4.58 16.45
N MET A 145 7.06 -4.55 15.41
CA MET A 145 7.55 -4.41 14.04
C MET A 145 8.15 -3.03 13.80
N CYS A 146 9.36 -3.04 13.26
CA CYS A 146 10.14 -1.86 12.94
C CYS A 146 10.82 -2.04 11.59
N ASN A 147 10.85 -0.99 10.77
CA ASN A 147 11.56 -0.98 9.50
C ASN A 147 12.55 0.17 9.42
N GLN A 148 13.82 -0.12 9.69
CA GLN A 148 14.92 0.84 9.67
C GLN A 148 15.33 1.28 8.25
N LYS A 149 15.07 0.45 7.23
CA LYS A 149 15.59 0.64 5.87
C LYS A 149 14.75 1.59 5.01
N SER A 150 13.52 1.86 5.38
CA SER A 150 12.57 2.58 4.54
C SER A 150 12.14 3.89 5.22
N ARG A 151 12.86 4.98 4.96
CA ARG A 151 12.45 6.32 5.39
C ARG A 151 11.37 6.85 4.46
N ILE A 152 10.29 7.37 5.05
CA ILE A 152 9.37 8.25 4.34
C ILE A 152 10.02 9.62 4.28
N LYS A 153 10.34 10.09 3.09
CA LYS A 153 10.97 11.40 2.89
C LYS A 153 9.95 12.46 2.47
N THR A 154 8.75 12.45 3.01
CA THR A 154 7.79 13.50 2.68
C THR A 154 7.45 14.31 3.92
N THR A 155 7.59 15.62 3.82
CA THR A 155 7.37 16.56 4.92
C THR A 155 5.93 16.54 5.44
N VAL A 156 4.93 16.24 4.60
CA VAL A 156 3.54 16.10 5.04
C VAL A 156 3.37 14.87 5.93
N MET A 157 3.97 13.74 5.53
CA MET A 157 3.94 12.52 6.34
C MET A 157 4.85 12.64 7.56
N ASP A 158 6.00 13.29 7.43
CA ASP A 158 6.91 13.54 8.54
C ASP A 158 6.27 14.42 9.61
N SER A 159 5.49 15.44 9.23
CA SER A 159 4.78 16.27 10.20
C SER A 159 3.70 15.49 10.96
N LEU A 160 2.99 14.58 10.30
CA LEU A 160 2.03 13.70 10.93
C LEU A 160 2.73 12.61 11.77
N ALA A 161 3.72 11.91 11.22
CA ALA A 161 4.48 10.86 11.90
C ALA A 161 5.29 11.42 13.07
N ASN A 162 5.98 12.56 12.92
CA ASN A 162 6.74 13.21 13.98
C ASN A 162 5.86 13.68 15.16
N SER A 163 4.59 13.92 14.93
CA SER A 163 3.63 14.23 16.00
C SER A 163 3.31 13.02 16.88
N TYR A 164 3.51 11.80 16.35
CA TYR A 164 3.08 10.54 16.98
C TYR A 164 4.22 9.57 17.27
N ALA A 165 5.28 9.57 16.45
CA ALA A 165 6.39 8.63 16.57
C ALA A 165 7.44 9.08 17.61
N THR A 166 8.09 8.10 18.21
CA THR A 166 9.19 8.30 19.17
C THR A 166 10.58 8.16 18.54
N GLY A 167 10.67 7.88 17.24
CA GLY A 167 11.93 7.62 16.54
C GLY A 167 11.83 7.77 15.04
N ARG A 168 12.95 7.51 14.35
CA ARG A 168 13.08 7.62 12.88
C ARG A 168 12.64 6.37 12.11
N ASP A 169 12.47 5.25 12.82
CA ASP A 169 12.13 3.97 12.21
C ASP A 169 10.63 3.87 11.97
N LYS A 170 10.23 3.26 10.84
CA LYS A 170 8.81 2.99 10.60
C LYS A 170 8.29 1.99 11.60
N ARG A 171 7.22 2.37 12.27
CA ARG A 171 6.49 1.56 13.25
C ARG A 171 5.02 1.43 12.84
N ILE A 172 4.21 0.83 13.69
CA ILE A 172 2.77 0.67 13.40
C ILE A 172 2.05 2.02 13.29
N ILE A 173 2.49 3.04 14.02
CA ILE A 173 1.92 4.39 13.87
C ILE A 173 2.03 4.92 12.43
N ASP A 174 3.13 4.65 11.75
CA ASP A 174 3.31 5.07 10.35
C ASP A 174 2.33 4.35 9.42
N LEU A 175 2.04 3.07 9.70
CA LEU A 175 1.00 2.34 8.98
C LEU A 175 -0.37 2.99 9.19
N LEU A 176 -0.71 3.38 10.42
CA LEU A 176 -1.98 4.07 10.70
C LEU A 176 -2.06 5.39 9.91
N VAL A 177 -0.96 6.14 9.83
CA VAL A 177 -0.88 7.35 9.02
C VAL A 177 -1.06 7.05 7.52
N TYR A 178 -0.42 6.00 7.00
CA TYR A 178 -0.58 5.62 5.59
C TYR A 178 -2.00 5.20 5.23
N LEU A 179 -2.63 4.41 6.08
CA LEU A 179 -4.00 3.95 5.85
C LEU A 179 -5.00 5.08 5.71
N LYS A 180 -4.69 6.26 6.26
CA LYS A 180 -5.51 7.46 6.08
C LYS A 180 -5.65 7.87 4.61
N TYR A 181 -4.63 7.63 3.79
CA TYR A 181 -4.68 7.96 2.36
C TYR A 181 -5.48 6.94 1.57
N TYR A 182 -5.42 5.67 1.95
CA TYR A 182 -6.02 4.57 1.18
C TYR A 182 -7.46 4.23 1.61
N CYS A 183 -7.86 4.56 2.83
CA CYS A 183 -9.18 4.21 3.34
C CYS A 183 -10.19 5.36 3.19
N PRO A 184 -11.48 5.08 2.93
CA PRO A 184 -12.55 6.04 3.08
C PRO A 184 -12.55 6.64 4.49
N HIS A 185 -12.82 7.95 4.59
CA HIS A 185 -12.67 8.66 5.86
C HIS A 185 -13.49 8.04 7.02
N ALA A 186 -14.75 7.68 6.76
CA ALA A 186 -15.61 7.08 7.78
C ALA A 186 -15.07 5.74 8.30
N GLU A 187 -14.61 4.87 7.38
CA GLU A 187 -14.02 3.58 7.73
C GLU A 187 -12.70 3.75 8.49
N TYR A 188 -11.89 4.72 8.07
CA TYR A 188 -10.64 5.04 8.74
C TYR A 188 -10.87 5.53 10.18
N VAL A 189 -11.82 6.45 10.38
CA VAL A 189 -12.17 6.97 11.71
C VAL A 189 -12.65 5.83 12.61
N GLN A 190 -13.51 4.96 12.10
CA GLN A 190 -13.97 3.80 12.85
C GLN A 190 -12.81 2.87 13.24
N PHE A 191 -11.92 2.59 12.30
CA PHE A 191 -10.74 1.77 12.54
C PHE A 191 -9.82 2.36 13.62
N ILE A 192 -9.55 3.68 13.58
CA ILE A 192 -8.72 4.34 14.59
C ILE A 192 -9.39 4.29 15.97
N LYS A 193 -10.71 4.47 16.05
CA LYS A 193 -11.46 4.32 17.31
C LYS A 193 -11.36 2.91 17.88
N GLU A 194 -11.43 1.88 17.04
CA GLU A 194 -11.24 0.49 17.45
C GLU A 194 -9.82 0.24 17.97
N VAL A 195 -8.79 0.74 17.28
CA VAL A 195 -7.39 0.65 17.75
C VAL A 195 -7.24 1.34 19.10
N LYS A 196 -7.78 2.56 19.26
CA LYS A 196 -7.74 3.29 20.51
C LYS A 196 -8.41 2.51 21.65
N LYS A 197 -9.61 1.96 21.39
CA LYS A 197 -10.34 1.14 22.38
C LYS A 197 -9.51 -0.06 22.82
N LEU A 198 -8.91 -0.81 21.90
CA LEU A 198 -8.05 -1.96 22.21
C LEU A 198 -6.85 -1.56 23.07
N LEU A 199 -6.22 -0.41 22.82
CA LEU A 199 -5.11 0.07 23.63
C LEU A 199 -5.55 0.50 25.03
N LEU A 200 -6.71 1.14 25.17
CA LEU A 200 -7.28 1.49 26.47
C LEU A 200 -7.65 0.23 27.27
N ASP A 201 -8.29 -0.75 26.63
CA ASP A 201 -8.61 -2.02 27.28
C ASP A 201 -7.34 -2.78 27.73
N LEU A 202 -6.27 -2.72 26.92
CA LEU A 202 -4.98 -3.31 27.27
C LEU A 202 -4.34 -2.58 28.48
N SER A 203 -4.39 -1.25 28.50
CA SER A 203 -3.82 -0.45 29.59
C SER A 203 -4.45 -0.77 30.96
N GLY A 204 -5.72 -1.16 30.98
CA GLY A 204 -6.41 -1.62 32.18
C GLY A 204 -6.08 -3.04 32.63
N LYS A 205 -5.44 -3.86 31.75
CA LYS A 205 -5.16 -5.27 32.02
C LYS A 205 -3.72 -5.61 32.34
N ILE A 206 -2.78 -4.71 32.04
CA ILE A 206 -1.34 -4.94 32.27
C ILE A 206 -0.73 -3.82 33.12
N ARG A 207 0.46 -4.08 33.70
CA ARG A 207 1.18 -3.07 34.48
C ARG A 207 1.54 -1.86 33.59
N SER A 208 1.52 -0.65 34.17
CA SER A 208 1.81 0.60 33.47
C SER A 208 3.14 0.55 32.71
N ALA A 209 4.23 0.11 33.35
CA ALA A 209 5.53 0.00 32.69
C ALA A 209 5.53 -0.94 31.47
N ALA A 210 4.77 -2.05 31.52
CA ALA A 210 4.64 -2.95 30.39
C ALA A 210 3.82 -2.31 29.27
N PHE A 211 2.79 -1.56 29.61
CA PHE A 211 1.99 -0.81 28.64
C PHE A 211 2.80 0.31 27.96
N ASP A 212 3.62 1.03 28.70
CA ASP A 212 4.50 2.06 28.14
C ASP A 212 5.51 1.48 27.14
N ASN A 213 6.02 0.28 27.40
CA ASN A 213 6.87 -0.44 26.44
C ASN A 213 6.10 -0.78 25.17
N VAL A 214 4.91 -1.35 25.26
CA VAL A 214 4.06 -1.67 24.08
C VAL A 214 3.76 -0.41 23.28
N ARG A 215 3.40 0.68 23.94
CA ARG A 215 3.10 1.96 23.31
C ARG A 215 4.32 2.53 22.58
N SER A 216 5.48 2.48 23.21
CA SER A 216 6.76 2.91 22.62
C SER A 216 7.10 2.07 21.38
N GLU A 217 6.94 0.75 21.45
CA GLU A 217 7.17 -0.15 20.31
C GLU A 217 6.20 0.12 19.15
N LEU A 218 4.95 0.46 19.41
CA LEU A 218 4.00 0.90 18.40
C LEU A 218 4.36 2.26 17.78
N GLY A 219 5.24 3.04 18.40
CA GLY A 219 5.58 4.42 18.03
C GLY A 219 4.53 5.46 18.47
N ILE A 220 3.70 5.13 19.45
CA ILE A 220 2.61 6.00 19.94
C ILE A 220 3.05 6.72 21.21
N LYS A 221 3.21 8.04 21.15
CA LYS A 221 3.57 8.86 22.31
C LYS A 221 2.45 8.91 23.35
N ASP A 222 1.21 9.11 22.88
CA ASP A 222 0.03 9.20 23.71
C ASP A 222 -1.18 8.67 22.95
N ILE A 223 -2.00 7.85 23.59
CA ILE A 223 -3.22 7.28 23.00
C ILE A 223 -4.22 8.37 22.61
N VAL A 224 -4.32 9.44 23.40
CA VAL A 224 -5.22 10.57 23.10
C VAL A 224 -4.87 11.22 21.77
N HIS A 225 -3.60 11.18 21.36
CA HIS A 225 -3.18 11.71 20.07
C HIS A 225 -3.73 10.94 18.86
N LEU A 226 -4.16 9.69 19.03
CA LEU A 226 -4.81 8.95 17.93
C LEU A 226 -6.08 9.66 17.42
N ASP A 227 -6.78 10.41 18.30
CA ASP A 227 -7.95 11.19 17.87
C ASP A 227 -7.58 12.24 16.82
N LYS A 228 -6.38 12.83 16.89
CA LYS A 228 -5.91 13.80 15.89
C LYS A 228 -5.85 13.20 14.49
N LEU A 229 -5.57 11.90 14.36
CA LEU A 229 -5.61 11.21 13.06
C LEU A 229 -7.01 11.26 12.42
N CYS A 230 -8.07 11.28 13.23
CA CYS A 230 -9.44 11.34 12.76
C CYS A 230 -9.81 12.73 12.20
N TYR A 231 -9.24 13.81 12.74
CA TYR A 231 -9.61 15.19 12.43
C TYR A 231 -8.76 15.86 11.35
N THR A 232 -7.54 15.40 11.10
CA THR A 232 -6.71 15.95 10.02
C THR A 232 -7.40 15.71 8.67
N LYS A 233 -7.69 16.80 7.93
CA LYS A 233 -8.36 16.71 6.63
C LYS A 233 -7.56 15.83 5.68
N LYS A 234 -8.23 14.85 5.08
CA LYS A 234 -7.79 14.17 3.90
C LYS A 234 -8.02 15.12 2.72
N SER A 235 -7.00 15.47 1.96
CA SER A 235 -7.17 16.27 0.74
C SER A 235 -7.76 15.47 -0.44
N ILE A 236 -8.18 14.23 -0.21
CA ILE A 236 -8.75 13.40 -1.26
C ILE A 236 -10.25 13.65 -1.33
N LYS A 237 -10.66 14.33 -2.38
CA LYS A 237 -11.96 14.07 -2.99
C LYS A 237 -11.82 12.74 -3.72
N TYR A 238 -12.67 11.77 -3.43
CA TYR A 238 -12.88 10.63 -4.32
C TYR A 238 -13.29 11.23 -5.68
N THR A 239 -12.35 11.38 -6.55
CA THR A 239 -12.63 11.73 -7.92
C THR A 239 -13.19 10.47 -8.55
N ASP A 240 -14.36 10.59 -9.14
CA ASP A 240 -15.00 9.56 -9.95
C ASP A 240 -13.95 8.94 -10.89
N LEU A 241 -13.82 7.61 -10.85
CA LEU A 241 -12.87 6.85 -11.69
C LEU A 241 -13.04 7.15 -13.18
N SER A 242 -14.23 7.63 -13.59
CA SER A 242 -14.51 8.06 -14.96
C SER A 242 -13.83 9.40 -15.33
N LYS A 243 -13.31 10.16 -14.34
CA LYS A 243 -12.65 11.45 -14.55
C LYS A 243 -11.13 11.39 -14.37
N LEU A 244 -10.58 10.22 -14.07
CA LEU A 244 -9.15 9.93 -14.01
C LEU A 244 -8.70 9.25 -15.29
#